data_bdf743680457e4bfb55b4668037267c7
#
_entry.id   bdf743680457e4bfb55b4668037267c7
#
_cell.length_a   1.000
_cell.length_b   1.000
_cell.length_c   1.000
_cell.angle_alpha   90.00
_cell.angle_beta   90.00
_cell.angle_gamma   90.00
#
_symmetry.space_group_name_H-M   'P 1'
#
loop_
_entity.id
_entity.type
_entity.pdbx_description
1 polymer ?
#
loop_
_entity_poly.entity_id
_entity_poly.type
_entity_poly.pdbx_seq_one_letter_code
_entity_poly.pdbx_strand_id
1 'polypeptide(L)'
;MIVYVFGNPDLPADSLPLRILPELQKRFPQVQFEVKDPNEEWDVPEELTIIDTVEGINEVTVFDDLAKFAAVPRVTMHDFDALTNLRYLQKLGKFKKIKIIGVPGAMDEAGALQKIIILLEKFLSGQ
;
A
#
# COMPACT_ATOMS: atom_id res chain seq x y z
N MET A 1 -12.20 -4.69 -7.10
CA MET A 1 -11.20 -3.86 -6.36
C MET A 1 -9.80 -4.18 -6.86
N ILE A 2 -9.04 -3.17 -7.12
CA ILE A 2 -7.62 -3.29 -7.48
C ILE A 2 -6.79 -2.76 -6.30
N VAL A 3 -5.80 -3.53 -5.88
CA VAL A 3 -4.89 -3.14 -4.79
C VAL A 3 -3.47 -3.13 -5.34
N TYR A 4 -2.82 -1.99 -5.25
CA TYR A 4 -1.41 -1.87 -5.61
C TYR A 4 -0.55 -2.23 -4.40
N VAL A 5 0.47 -3.03 -4.63
CA VAL A 5 1.40 -3.46 -3.59
C VAL A 5 2.79 -2.93 -3.93
N PHE A 6 3.33 -2.14 -3.02
CA PHE A 6 4.69 -1.61 -3.15
C PHE A 6 5.62 -2.40 -2.23
N GLY A 7 6.87 -2.51 -2.63
CA GLY A 7 7.90 -3.13 -1.82
C GLY A 7 9.13 -3.41 -2.66
N ASN A 8 10.24 -3.66 -1.97
CA ASN A 8 11.50 -4.03 -2.59
C ASN A 8 11.92 -5.39 -2.05
N PRO A 9 11.91 -6.45 -2.88
CA PRO A 9 12.25 -7.80 -2.40
C PRO A 9 13.70 -7.94 -1.95
N ASP A 10 14.58 -7.06 -2.41
CA ASP A 10 16.01 -7.07 -2.08
C ASP A 10 16.32 -6.35 -0.76
N LEU A 11 15.33 -5.67 -0.18
CA LEU A 11 15.51 -4.93 1.07
C LEU A 11 14.57 -5.52 2.14
N PRO A 12 15.09 -6.27 3.13
CA PRO A 12 14.23 -6.93 4.12
C PRO A 12 13.24 -5.98 4.83
N ALA A 13 13.67 -4.78 5.15
CA ALA A 13 12.83 -3.78 5.82
C ALA A 13 11.68 -3.26 4.94
N ASP A 14 11.69 -3.53 3.64
CA ASP A 14 10.69 -3.08 2.68
C ASP A 14 10.09 -4.25 1.88
N SER A 15 10.18 -5.47 2.38
CA SER A 15 9.71 -6.67 1.68
C SER A 15 8.45 -7.28 2.27
N LEU A 16 8.01 -6.85 3.45
CA LEU A 16 6.88 -7.48 4.14
C LEU A 16 5.59 -7.53 3.30
N PRO A 17 5.16 -6.46 2.61
CA PRO A 17 3.98 -6.54 1.76
C PRO A 17 4.09 -7.61 0.67
N LEU A 18 5.28 -7.79 0.10
CA LEU A 18 5.50 -8.78 -0.95
C LEU A 18 5.48 -10.20 -0.39
N ARG A 19 5.99 -10.41 0.84
CA ARG A 19 6.03 -11.73 1.46
C ARG A 19 4.65 -12.25 1.84
N ILE A 20 3.73 -11.38 2.22
CA ILE A 20 2.36 -11.77 2.59
C ILE A 20 1.40 -11.78 1.40
N LEU A 21 1.82 -11.27 0.25
CA LEU A 21 0.96 -11.16 -0.93
C LEU A 21 0.36 -12.50 -1.39
N PRO A 22 1.10 -13.62 -1.45
CA PRO A 22 0.50 -14.90 -1.85
C PRO A 22 -0.68 -15.32 -0.98
N GLU A 23 -0.61 -15.09 0.33
CA GLU A 23 -1.71 -15.41 1.24
C GLU A 23 -2.90 -14.48 1.06
N LEU A 24 -2.65 -13.20 0.78
CA LEU A 24 -3.72 -12.24 0.46
C LEU A 24 -4.44 -12.63 -0.83
N GLN A 25 -3.70 -13.06 -1.84
CA GLN A 25 -4.28 -13.50 -3.11
C GLN A 25 -5.17 -14.72 -2.93
N LYS A 26 -4.78 -15.66 -2.07
CA LYS A 26 -5.59 -16.83 -1.74
C LYS A 26 -6.86 -16.46 -1.00
N ARG A 27 -6.76 -15.54 -0.05
CA ARG A 27 -7.87 -15.10 0.79
C ARG A 27 -8.89 -14.27 0.02
N PHE A 28 -8.43 -13.47 -0.94
CA PHE A 28 -9.26 -12.52 -1.70
C PHE A 28 -9.14 -12.78 -3.21
N PRO A 29 -9.66 -13.92 -3.72
CA PRO A 29 -9.58 -14.21 -5.15
C PRO A 29 -10.34 -13.20 -6.02
N GLN A 30 -11.27 -12.45 -5.43
CA GLN A 30 -12.05 -11.41 -6.11
C GLN A 30 -11.30 -10.08 -6.22
N VAL A 31 -10.16 -9.92 -5.52
CA VAL A 31 -9.36 -8.71 -5.54
C VAL A 31 -8.19 -8.90 -6.50
N GLN A 32 -7.96 -7.89 -7.34
CA GLN A 32 -6.81 -7.88 -8.25
C GLN A 32 -5.66 -7.16 -7.54
N PHE A 33 -4.63 -7.93 -7.14
CA PHE A 33 -3.41 -7.38 -6.57
C PHE A 33 -2.38 -7.18 -7.66
N GLU A 34 -1.76 -6.00 -7.69
CA GLU A 34 -0.73 -5.67 -8.67
C GLU A 34 0.49 -5.10 -7.96
N VAL A 35 1.64 -5.75 -8.13
CA VAL A 35 2.90 -5.22 -7.63
C VAL A 35 3.34 -4.09 -8.57
N LYS A 36 3.60 -2.91 -8.00
CA LYS A 36 3.95 -1.73 -8.77
C LYS A 36 5.32 -1.20 -8.41
N ASP A 37 6.06 -0.81 -9.44
CA ASP A 37 7.34 -0.12 -9.30
C ASP A 37 7.08 1.39 -9.34
N PRO A 38 7.66 2.19 -8.41
CA PRO A 38 7.51 3.65 -8.43
C PRO A 38 8.00 4.33 -9.71
N ASN A 39 8.87 3.66 -10.47
CA ASN A 39 9.47 4.21 -11.68
C ASN A 39 8.69 3.87 -12.95
N GLU A 40 7.63 3.09 -12.86
CA GLU A 40 6.79 2.79 -14.02
C GLU A 40 5.56 3.68 -14.07
N GLU A 41 4.92 3.74 -15.23
CA GLU A 41 3.65 4.45 -15.38
C GLU A 41 2.51 3.62 -14.81
N TRP A 42 1.62 4.27 -14.06
CA TRP A 42 0.47 3.63 -13.45
C TRP A 42 -0.82 4.12 -14.09
N ASP A 43 -1.67 3.18 -14.48
CA ASP A 43 -3.03 3.46 -14.90
C ASP A 43 -3.96 3.20 -13.70
N VAL A 44 -4.20 4.24 -12.91
CA VAL A 44 -4.85 4.11 -11.62
C VAL A 44 -6.37 4.19 -11.71
N PRO A 45 -7.10 3.41 -10.89
CA PRO A 45 -8.55 3.53 -10.78
C PRO A 45 -8.95 4.79 -10.01
N GLU A 46 -10.21 5.18 -10.07
CA GLU A 46 -10.72 6.35 -9.33
C GLU A 46 -10.59 6.17 -7.81
N GLU A 47 -10.79 4.96 -7.32
CA GLU A 47 -10.58 4.61 -5.91
C GLU A 47 -9.34 3.72 -5.82
N LEU A 48 -8.25 4.30 -5.34
CA LEU A 48 -6.95 3.65 -5.29
C LEU A 48 -6.67 3.12 -3.89
N THR A 49 -6.37 1.82 -3.80
CA THR A 49 -5.95 1.18 -2.55
C THR A 49 -4.51 0.69 -2.72
N ILE A 50 -3.66 0.99 -1.75
CA ILE A 50 -2.23 0.67 -1.79
C ILE A 50 -1.84 -0.02 -0.48
N ILE A 51 -0.96 -1.01 -0.57
CA ILE A 51 -0.26 -1.60 0.58
C ILE A 51 1.21 -1.26 0.44
N ASP A 52 1.77 -0.60 1.44
CA ASP A 52 3.17 -0.16 1.43
C ASP A 52 3.78 -0.23 2.82
N THR A 53 5.09 -0.41 2.88
CA THR A 53 5.83 -0.33 4.14
C THR A 53 5.98 1.13 4.55
N VAL A 54 5.74 1.42 5.84
CA VAL A 54 5.88 2.77 6.39
C VAL A 54 6.77 2.72 7.62
N GLU A 55 7.76 3.59 7.66
CA GLU A 55 8.63 3.73 8.82
C GLU A 55 7.98 4.59 9.91
N GLY A 56 8.37 4.35 11.15
CA GLY A 56 7.94 5.17 12.27
C GLY A 56 6.56 4.86 12.82
N ILE A 57 5.89 3.83 12.32
CA ILE A 57 4.61 3.36 12.86
C ILE A 57 4.79 2.02 13.58
N ASN A 58 3.96 1.77 14.59
CA ASN A 58 4.05 0.56 15.42
C ASN A 58 3.04 -0.51 15.03
N GLU A 59 2.04 -0.16 14.26
CA GLU A 59 0.99 -1.08 13.83
C GLU A 59 0.49 -0.71 12.44
N VAL A 60 -0.22 -1.63 11.80
CA VAL A 60 -0.82 -1.40 10.49
C VAL A 60 -1.78 -0.20 10.59
N THR A 61 -1.59 0.78 9.73
CA THR A 61 -2.30 2.06 9.78
C THR A 61 -2.86 2.40 8.40
N VAL A 62 -4.09 2.89 8.37
CA VAL A 62 -4.72 3.34 7.12
C VAL A 62 -4.55 4.86 7.00
N PHE A 63 -4.02 5.29 5.87
CA PHE A 63 -3.96 6.70 5.49
C PHE A 63 -4.98 6.93 4.37
N ASP A 64 -6.00 7.72 4.64
CA ASP A 64 -7.07 8.02 3.69
C ASP A 64 -6.84 9.34 2.94
N ASP A 65 -5.69 9.94 3.13
CA ASP A 65 -5.32 11.24 2.62
C ASP A 65 -3.83 11.22 2.28
N LEU A 66 -3.48 11.64 1.07
CA LEU A 66 -2.10 11.66 0.61
C LEU A 66 -1.22 12.60 1.45
N ALA A 67 -1.78 13.69 1.96
CA ALA A 67 -1.05 14.61 2.83
C ALA A 67 -0.65 13.95 4.15
N LYS A 68 -1.51 13.15 4.74
CA LYS A 68 -1.21 12.38 5.95
C LYS A 68 -0.12 11.35 5.69
N PHE A 69 -0.19 10.66 4.55
CA PHE A 69 0.83 9.71 4.14
C PHE A 69 2.17 10.41 3.89
N ALA A 70 2.15 11.59 3.28
CA ALA A 70 3.35 12.37 3.02
C ALA A 70 4.05 12.87 4.29
N ALA A 71 3.32 12.98 5.40
CA ALA A 71 3.85 13.47 6.67
C ALA A 71 4.70 12.43 7.42
N VAL A 72 4.60 11.12 7.07
CA VAL A 72 5.40 10.10 7.74
C VAL A 72 6.83 10.08 7.17
N PRO A 73 7.83 9.66 7.97
CA PRO A 73 9.22 9.64 7.49
C PRO A 73 9.45 8.74 6.28
N ARG A 74 10.37 9.14 5.43
CA ARG A 74 10.81 8.38 4.25
C ARG A 74 12.30 8.11 4.37
N VAL A 75 12.70 6.87 4.17
CA VAL A 75 14.11 6.47 4.31
C VAL A 75 14.75 5.99 3.02
N THR A 76 13.98 5.69 1.99
CA THR A 76 14.51 5.20 0.71
C THR A 76 14.08 6.09 -0.45
N MET A 77 14.90 6.10 -1.52
CA MET A 77 14.54 6.79 -2.77
C MET A 77 13.29 6.19 -3.39
N HIS A 78 13.11 4.89 -3.22
CA HIS A 78 11.94 4.17 -3.70
C HIS A 78 10.64 4.75 -3.12
N ASP A 79 10.62 5.02 -1.81
CA ASP A 79 9.48 5.63 -1.13
C ASP A 79 9.21 7.06 -1.63
N PHE A 80 10.26 7.84 -1.85
CA PHE A 80 10.14 9.19 -2.38
C PHE A 80 9.57 9.19 -3.79
N ASP A 81 10.02 8.27 -4.63
CA ASP A 81 9.55 8.15 -6.01
C ASP A 81 8.07 7.79 -6.07
N ALA A 82 7.62 6.85 -5.22
CA ALA A 82 6.23 6.47 -5.11
C ALA A 82 5.35 7.66 -4.72
N LEU A 83 5.76 8.42 -3.70
CA LEU A 83 5.03 9.59 -3.23
C LEU A 83 4.95 10.68 -4.31
N THR A 84 6.05 10.94 -4.99
CA THR A 84 6.11 11.93 -6.08
C THR A 84 5.14 11.56 -7.20
N ASN A 85 5.12 10.30 -7.60
CA ASN A 85 4.21 9.81 -8.63
C ASN A 85 2.75 9.94 -8.21
N LEU A 86 2.42 9.57 -6.97
CA LEU A 86 1.06 9.72 -6.43
C LEU A 86 0.60 11.16 -6.41
N ARG A 87 1.47 12.10 -6.01
CA ARG A 87 1.16 13.53 -6.01
C ARG A 87 0.89 14.04 -7.42
N TYR A 88 1.66 13.59 -8.39
CA TYR A 88 1.47 13.94 -9.79
C TYR A 88 0.11 13.46 -10.30
N LEU A 89 -0.22 12.20 -10.04
CA LEU A 89 -1.51 11.62 -10.43
C LEU A 89 -2.69 12.32 -9.77
N GLN A 90 -2.54 12.72 -8.51
CA GLN A 90 -3.56 13.48 -7.79
C GLN A 90 -3.80 14.84 -8.44
N LYS A 91 -2.73 15.55 -8.81
CA LYS A 91 -2.82 16.82 -9.51
C LYS A 91 -3.55 16.70 -10.85
N LEU A 92 -3.34 15.60 -11.56
CA LEU A 92 -4.00 15.32 -12.82
C LEU A 92 -5.45 14.85 -12.67
N GLY A 93 -5.92 14.65 -11.44
CA GLY A 93 -7.26 14.15 -11.18
C GLY A 93 -7.49 12.70 -11.58
N LYS A 94 -6.43 11.88 -11.62
CA LYS A 94 -6.49 10.49 -12.05
C LYS A 94 -7.17 9.58 -11.05
N PHE A 95 -7.19 9.95 -9.76
CA PHE A 95 -7.97 9.25 -8.75
C PHE A 95 -8.70 10.27 -7.87
N LYS A 96 -9.84 9.85 -7.31
CA LYS A 96 -10.69 10.69 -6.43
C LYS A 96 -10.52 10.34 -4.97
N LYS A 97 -10.28 9.05 -4.67
CA LYS A 97 -10.12 8.55 -3.32
C LYS A 97 -8.87 7.68 -3.26
N ILE A 98 -8.18 7.75 -2.13
CA ILE A 98 -7.00 6.93 -1.87
C ILE A 98 -7.08 6.36 -0.47
N LYS A 99 -6.71 5.09 -0.33
CA LYS A 99 -6.48 4.43 0.94
C LYS A 99 -5.13 3.75 0.87
N ILE A 100 -4.24 4.10 1.78
CA ILE A 100 -2.92 3.50 1.86
C ILE A 100 -2.85 2.72 3.17
N ILE A 101 -2.66 1.41 3.05
CA ILE A 101 -2.44 0.53 4.20
C ILE A 101 -0.94 0.54 4.47
N GLY A 102 -0.52 1.29 5.48
CA GLY A 102 0.86 1.35 5.90
C GLY A 102 1.20 0.20 6.82
N VAL A 103 2.29 -0.52 6.52
CA VAL A 103 2.72 -1.71 7.27
C VAL A 103 4.07 -1.44 7.90
N PRO A 104 4.23 -1.63 9.24
CA PRO A 104 5.55 -1.52 9.85
C PRO A 104 6.52 -2.54 9.27
N GLY A 105 7.72 -2.09 8.89
CA GLY A 105 8.69 -2.96 8.24
C GLY A 105 9.19 -4.12 9.10
N ALA A 106 9.20 -3.95 10.42
CA ALA A 106 9.67 -4.94 11.38
C ALA A 106 8.56 -5.82 11.99
N MET A 107 7.31 -5.63 11.56
CA MET A 107 6.18 -6.40 12.08
C MET A 107 6.26 -7.86 11.61
N ASP A 108 5.79 -8.81 12.44
CA ASP A 108 5.72 -10.21 12.03
C ASP A 108 4.68 -10.43 10.92
N GLU A 109 4.95 -11.40 10.06
CA GLU A 109 4.09 -11.67 8.90
C GLU A 109 2.67 -12.04 9.29
N ALA A 110 2.50 -12.90 10.28
CA ALA A 110 1.18 -13.36 10.71
C ALA A 110 0.34 -12.21 11.25
N GLY A 111 0.90 -11.33 12.06
CA GLY A 111 0.21 -10.19 12.61
C GLY A 111 -0.17 -9.16 11.54
N ALA A 112 0.75 -8.86 10.63
CA ALA A 112 0.49 -7.96 9.52
C ALA A 112 -0.62 -8.51 8.60
N LEU A 113 -0.51 -9.78 8.24
CA LEU A 113 -1.50 -10.44 7.38
C LEU A 113 -2.90 -10.37 7.98
N GLN A 114 -3.05 -10.71 9.26
CA GLN A 114 -4.35 -10.71 9.92
C GLN A 114 -5.00 -9.32 9.91
N LYS A 115 -4.22 -8.29 10.22
CA LYS A 115 -4.74 -6.92 10.25
C LYS A 115 -5.13 -6.43 8.86
N ILE A 116 -4.35 -6.75 7.86
CA ILE A 116 -4.66 -6.37 6.48
C ILE A 116 -5.92 -7.11 5.99
N ILE A 117 -6.09 -8.37 6.33
CA ILE A 117 -7.31 -9.13 6.01
C ILE A 117 -8.54 -8.42 6.57
N ILE A 118 -8.50 -8.01 7.83
CA ILE A 118 -9.61 -7.30 8.47
C ILE A 118 -9.93 -6.00 7.72
N LEU A 119 -8.90 -5.23 7.35
CA LEU A 119 -9.09 -3.98 6.64
C LEU A 119 -9.68 -4.18 5.25
N LEU A 120 -9.18 -5.15 4.49
CA LEU A 120 -9.70 -5.44 3.15
C LEU A 120 -11.14 -5.96 3.21
N GLU A 121 -11.49 -6.76 4.20
CA GLU A 121 -12.88 -7.17 4.41
C GLU A 121 -13.80 -5.97 4.63
N LYS A 122 -13.37 -5.00 5.44
CA LYS A 122 -14.11 -3.75 5.64
C LYS A 122 -14.28 -2.98 4.35
N PHE A 123 -13.20 -2.81 3.59
CA PHE A 123 -13.25 -2.05 2.33
C PHE A 123 -14.18 -2.71 1.33
N LEU A 124 -14.16 -4.04 1.24
CA LEU A 124 -15.03 -4.80 0.34
C LEU A 124 -16.50 -4.73 0.76
N SER A 125 -16.79 -4.58 2.04
CA SER A 125 -18.17 -4.46 2.54
C SER A 125 -18.71 -3.02 2.48
N GLY A 126 -17.91 -2.08 1.99
CA GLY A 126 -18.32 -0.69 1.85
C GLY A 126 -18.25 0.14 3.14
N GLN A 127 -17.50 -0.34 4.12
CA GLN A 127 -17.36 0.36 5.40
C GLN A 127 -16.02 1.06 5.58
#